data_1e5048bfdddb2865d984a5104954b8dc
#
_entry.id   1e5048bfdddb2865d984a5104954b8dc
#
_cell.length_a   1.000
_cell.length_b   1.000
_cell.length_c   1.000
_cell.angle_alpha   90.00
_cell.angle_beta   90.00
_cell.angle_gamma   90.00
#
_symmetry.space_group_name_H-M   'P 1'
#
loop_
_entity.id
_entity.type
_entity.pdbx_description
1 polymer ?
#
loop_
_entity_poly.entity_id
_entity_poly.type
_entity_poly.pdbx_seq_one_letter_code
_entity_poly.pdbx_strand_id
1 'polypeptide(L)'
;MYHQILKLFYFLLLIIFCSNSFAEINSKTWSEQCNENKSACIIAIKNEIKLKDNNKEQTLATAYIQMGSTKERKMNLVDKEDQTYKLSEENKSIPLLFVNLPLNADLRKKPLIQIDEKDLGNLDFLHCNNNIGCKTSAVINDEVINLLKKGKNITIIMGVFGSNQNLKIDFPLKGFSKAYDNLI
;
A
#
# COMPACT_ATOMS: atom_id res chain seq x y z
N MET A 1 53.34 3.35 5.30
CA MET A 1 52.34 2.69 6.15
C MET A 1 51.13 3.60 6.49
N TYR A 2 51.32 4.86 6.86
CA TYR A 2 50.24 5.80 7.20
C TYR A 2 49.25 6.10 6.06
N HIS A 3 49.71 6.13 4.82
CA HIS A 3 48.87 6.44 3.65
C HIS A 3 47.90 5.32 3.25
N GLN A 4 48.21 4.07 3.57
CA GLN A 4 47.34 2.92 3.33
C GLN A 4 46.21 2.83 4.38
N ILE A 5 46.50 3.19 5.63
CA ILE A 5 45.54 3.20 6.73
C ILE A 5 44.48 4.31 6.51
N LEU A 6 44.91 5.48 6.01
CA LEU A 6 44.02 6.61 5.73
C LEU A 6 43.04 6.31 4.58
N LYS A 7 43.49 5.59 3.55
CA LYS A 7 42.61 5.14 2.44
C LYS A 7 41.60 4.08 2.87
N LEU A 8 42.00 3.17 3.77
CA LEU A 8 41.06 2.17 4.34
C LEU A 8 40.00 2.83 5.21
N PHE A 9 40.38 3.86 5.98
CA PHE A 9 39.44 4.60 6.84
C PHE A 9 38.42 5.40 6.00
N TYR A 10 38.86 6.00 4.87
CA TYR A 10 37.96 6.72 3.96
C TYR A 10 37.00 5.78 3.22
N PHE A 11 37.45 4.55 2.88
CA PHE A 11 36.62 3.54 2.26
C PHE A 11 35.59 2.96 3.23
N LEU A 12 35.96 2.80 4.51
CA LEU A 12 35.05 2.36 5.58
C LEU A 12 33.99 3.42 5.92
N LEU A 13 34.33 4.71 5.86
CA LEU A 13 33.41 5.82 6.08
C LEU A 13 32.37 5.96 4.95
N LEU A 14 32.74 5.61 3.70
CA LEU A 14 31.82 5.65 2.55
C LEU A 14 30.79 4.51 2.57
N ILE A 15 31.08 3.38 3.23
CA ILE A 15 30.14 2.25 3.34
C ILE A 15 29.04 2.51 4.37
N ILE A 16 29.28 3.40 5.35
CA ILE A 16 28.32 3.69 6.44
C ILE A 16 27.18 4.64 5.98
N PHE A 17 27.34 5.34 4.85
CA PHE A 17 26.34 6.32 4.37
C PHE A 17 25.34 5.79 3.33
N CYS A 18 25.36 4.49 2.99
CA CYS A 18 24.34 3.89 2.11
C CYS A 18 23.29 3.06 2.88
N SER A 19 22.89 3.50 4.07
CA SER A 19 21.64 2.99 4.66
C SER A 19 20.49 3.78 4.02
N ASN A 20 19.82 3.16 3.03
CA ASN A 20 18.52 3.61 2.54
C ASN A 20 17.56 3.64 3.73
N SER A 21 17.45 4.81 4.35
CA SER A 21 16.48 5.06 5.41
C SER A 21 15.09 5.16 4.78
N PHE A 22 14.51 4.03 4.36
CA PHE A 22 13.07 3.97 4.29
C PHE A 22 12.56 4.13 5.71
N ALA A 23 11.80 5.19 5.95
CA ALA A 23 11.12 5.36 7.23
C ALA A 23 10.35 4.09 7.55
N GLU A 24 10.57 3.53 8.73
CA GLU A 24 9.92 2.28 9.14
C GLU A 24 8.40 2.45 9.16
N ILE A 25 7.67 1.55 8.46
CA ILE A 25 6.21 1.58 8.43
C ILE A 25 5.69 1.34 9.85
N ASN A 26 4.83 2.25 10.32
CA ASN A 26 4.27 2.20 11.66
C ASN A 26 3.15 1.13 11.76
N SER A 27 3.07 0.40 12.88
CA SER A 27 2.03 -0.60 13.15
C SER A 27 0.78 -0.06 13.85
N LYS A 28 0.83 1.18 14.35
CA LYS A 28 -0.25 1.78 15.15
C LYS A 28 -1.01 2.89 14.45
N THR A 29 -0.37 3.53 13.47
CA THR A 29 -0.93 4.69 12.75
C THR A 29 -0.50 4.68 11.31
N TRP A 30 -1.40 5.11 10.43
CA TRP A 30 -1.03 5.41 9.04
C TRP A 30 -0.02 6.55 9.01
N SER A 31 1.00 6.38 8.21
CA SER A 31 2.07 7.35 8.03
C SER A 31 2.44 7.50 6.57
N GLU A 32 2.77 8.73 6.19
CA GLU A 32 3.30 9.04 4.87
C GLU A 32 4.74 8.56 4.76
N GLN A 33 5.06 8.01 3.59
CA GLN A 33 6.40 7.60 3.20
C GLN A 33 6.65 8.06 1.78
N CYS A 34 7.69 8.84 1.59
CA CYS A 34 8.10 9.35 0.29
C CYS A 34 9.51 8.84 -0.04
N ASN A 35 9.81 8.76 -1.33
CA ASN A 35 11.19 8.60 -1.78
C ASN A 35 12.02 9.87 -1.45
N GLU A 36 13.34 9.79 -1.57
CA GLU A 36 14.27 10.85 -1.15
C GLU A 36 13.96 12.23 -1.76
N ASN A 37 13.53 12.26 -3.01
CA ASN A 37 13.20 13.51 -3.72
C ASN A 37 11.71 13.89 -3.62
N LYS A 38 10.92 13.19 -2.81
CA LYS A 38 9.47 13.39 -2.62
C LYS A 38 8.64 13.35 -3.92
N SER A 39 9.16 12.74 -4.98
CA SER A 39 8.44 12.62 -6.25
C SER A 39 7.39 11.49 -6.24
N ALA A 40 7.48 10.55 -5.30
CA ALA A 40 6.54 9.48 -5.11
C ALA A 40 6.33 9.24 -3.62
N CYS A 41 5.09 9.39 -3.17
CA CYS A 41 4.68 9.16 -1.79
C CYS A 41 3.60 8.08 -1.71
N ILE A 42 3.58 7.37 -0.60
CA ILE A 42 2.53 6.43 -0.20
C ILE A 42 2.12 6.74 1.23
N ILE A 43 0.94 6.34 1.63
CA ILE A 43 0.58 6.20 3.03
C ILE A 43 0.49 4.72 3.38
N ALA A 44 1.07 4.31 4.49
CA ALA A 44 1.20 2.90 4.84
C ALA A 44 0.99 2.63 6.32
N ILE A 45 0.59 1.38 6.60
CA ILE A 45 0.51 0.78 7.94
C ILE A 45 0.90 -0.70 7.85
N LYS A 46 1.51 -1.24 8.91
CA LYS A 46 1.79 -2.68 9.02
C LYS A 46 0.98 -3.31 10.15
N ASN A 47 0.63 -4.58 9.98
CA ASN A 47 0.13 -5.43 11.03
C ASN A 47 1.27 -6.32 11.52
N GLU A 48 1.48 -6.38 12.83
CA GLU A 48 2.54 -7.12 13.48
C GLU A 48 1.97 -8.16 14.44
N ILE A 49 2.59 -9.33 14.46
CA ILE A 49 2.31 -10.40 15.41
C ILE A 49 3.54 -10.64 16.28
N LYS A 50 3.31 -10.99 17.55
CA LYS A 50 4.38 -11.46 18.43
C LYS A 50 4.57 -12.95 18.27
N LEU A 51 5.80 -13.37 17.98
CA LEU A 51 6.16 -14.78 17.94
C LEU A 51 6.23 -15.34 19.37
N LYS A 52 5.62 -16.53 19.60
CA LYS A 52 5.55 -17.15 20.91
C LYS A 52 6.93 -17.49 21.50
N ASP A 53 7.89 -17.85 20.65
CA ASP A 53 9.17 -18.42 21.09
C ASP A 53 10.18 -17.37 21.59
N ASN A 54 10.10 -16.10 21.14
CA ASN A 54 11.13 -15.10 21.45
C ASN A 54 10.60 -13.69 21.68
N ASN A 55 9.28 -13.51 21.77
CA ASN A 55 8.62 -12.20 21.87
C ASN A 55 9.01 -11.20 20.74
N LYS A 56 9.62 -11.66 19.66
CA LYS A 56 9.94 -10.79 18.51
C LYS A 56 8.66 -10.45 17.77
N GLU A 57 8.51 -9.19 17.44
CA GLU A 57 7.46 -8.71 16.54
C GLU A 57 7.85 -9.05 15.10
N GLN A 58 6.91 -9.64 14.35
CA GLN A 58 7.06 -9.95 12.94
C GLN A 58 5.91 -9.31 12.17
N THR A 59 6.23 -8.63 11.07
CA THR A 59 5.22 -8.09 10.17
C THR A 59 4.45 -9.25 9.53
N LEU A 60 3.14 -9.30 9.78
CA LEU A 60 2.24 -10.27 9.18
C LEU A 60 1.75 -9.79 7.82
N ALA A 61 1.37 -8.52 7.74
CA ALA A 61 0.86 -7.90 6.52
C ALA A 61 1.15 -6.40 6.51
N THR A 62 1.12 -5.79 5.33
CA THR A 62 1.27 -4.35 5.15
C THR A 62 0.18 -3.85 4.22
N ALA A 63 -0.53 -2.79 4.62
CA ALA A 63 -1.46 -2.07 3.77
C ALA A 63 -0.90 -0.70 3.40
N TYR A 64 -1.08 -0.27 2.15
CA TYR A 64 -0.67 1.06 1.72
C TYR A 64 -1.55 1.59 0.58
N ILE A 65 -1.65 2.91 0.52
CA ILE A 65 -2.33 3.61 -0.58
C ILE A 65 -1.31 4.42 -1.35
N GLN A 66 -1.41 4.31 -2.66
CA GLN A 66 -0.61 5.04 -3.64
C GLN A 66 -1.53 5.69 -4.65
N MET A 67 -1.22 6.91 -5.08
CA MET A 67 -1.92 7.53 -6.19
C MET A 67 -1.41 6.93 -7.51
N GLY A 68 -2.33 6.35 -8.27
CA GLY A 68 -2.10 5.91 -9.63
C GLY A 68 -2.60 6.95 -10.62
N SER A 69 -2.22 6.82 -11.90
CA SER A 69 -2.73 7.65 -12.99
C SER A 69 -3.49 6.79 -13.97
N THR A 70 -4.67 7.23 -14.35
CA THR A 70 -5.45 6.65 -15.46
C THR A 70 -5.77 7.72 -16.49
N LYS A 71 -5.94 7.31 -17.74
CA LYS A 71 -6.40 8.21 -18.80
C LYS A 71 -7.92 8.09 -18.94
N GLU A 72 -8.60 9.16 -18.66
CA GLU A 72 -10.04 9.27 -18.92
C GLU A 72 -10.24 9.88 -20.31
N ARG A 73 -10.97 9.15 -21.18
CA ARG A 73 -11.32 9.64 -22.50
C ARG A 73 -12.70 10.28 -22.46
N LYS A 74 -12.76 11.55 -22.79
CA LYS A 74 -14.01 12.30 -22.90
C LYS A 74 -14.29 12.61 -24.36
N MET A 75 -15.52 12.37 -24.78
CA MET A 75 -16.03 12.73 -26.09
C MET A 75 -16.78 14.05 -25.95
N ASN A 76 -16.20 15.13 -26.46
CA ASN A 76 -16.79 16.47 -26.40
C ASN A 76 -17.41 16.79 -27.74
N LEU A 77 -18.68 17.21 -27.75
CA LEU A 77 -19.34 17.72 -28.92
C LEU A 77 -18.75 19.11 -29.23
N VAL A 78 -18.10 19.23 -30.38
CA VAL A 78 -17.43 20.48 -30.82
C VAL A 78 -18.35 21.33 -31.67
N ASP A 79 -19.17 20.69 -32.53
CA ASP A 79 -20.15 21.34 -33.36
C ASP A 79 -21.49 20.64 -33.25
N LYS A 80 -22.57 21.42 -33.00
CA LYS A 80 -23.93 20.91 -32.88
C LYS A 80 -24.61 20.69 -34.23
N GLU A 81 -24.23 21.47 -35.24
CA GLU A 81 -24.83 21.36 -36.57
C GLU A 81 -24.28 20.19 -37.35
N ASP A 82 -22.96 19.96 -37.30
CA ASP A 82 -22.30 18.84 -37.99
C ASP A 82 -22.14 17.59 -37.12
N GLN A 83 -22.56 17.60 -35.85
CA GLN A 83 -22.38 16.49 -34.88
C GLN A 83 -20.93 15.99 -34.79
N THR A 84 -19.98 16.90 -34.88
CA THR A 84 -18.56 16.56 -34.79
C THR A 84 -18.13 16.45 -33.33
N TYR A 85 -17.39 15.36 -33.02
CA TYR A 85 -16.90 15.06 -31.67
C TYR A 85 -15.36 15.11 -31.66
N LYS A 86 -14.82 15.70 -30.60
CA LYS A 86 -13.39 15.67 -30.32
C LYS A 86 -13.13 14.80 -29.11
N LEU A 87 -12.23 13.83 -29.28
CA LEU A 87 -11.70 13.03 -28.16
C LEU A 87 -10.65 13.87 -27.41
N SER A 88 -10.88 14.06 -26.12
CA SER A 88 -9.86 14.58 -25.20
C SER A 88 -9.45 13.47 -24.23
N GLU A 89 -8.16 13.37 -23.92
CA GLU A 89 -7.62 12.50 -22.89
C GLU A 89 -7.17 13.37 -21.71
N GLU A 90 -7.71 13.08 -20.53
CA GLU A 90 -7.30 13.72 -19.29
C GLU A 90 -6.65 12.67 -18.38
N ASN A 91 -5.51 13.02 -17.79
CA ASN A 91 -4.92 12.19 -16.75
C ASN A 91 -5.70 12.39 -15.45
N LYS A 92 -6.26 11.30 -14.93
CA LYS A 92 -6.96 11.31 -13.65
C LYS A 92 -6.14 10.55 -12.61
N SER A 93 -5.90 11.19 -11.49
CA SER A 93 -5.29 10.53 -10.34
C SER A 93 -6.33 9.70 -9.60
N ILE A 94 -6.02 8.44 -9.33
CA ILE A 94 -6.89 7.50 -8.63
C ILE A 94 -6.16 6.85 -7.46
N PRO A 95 -6.77 6.71 -6.29
CA PRO A 95 -6.17 6.01 -5.18
C PRO A 95 -6.27 4.49 -5.38
N LEU A 96 -5.13 3.83 -5.20
CA LEU A 96 -4.98 2.38 -5.26
C LEU A 96 -4.61 1.87 -3.88
N LEU A 97 -5.43 1.00 -3.32
CA LEU A 97 -5.10 0.26 -2.11
C LEU A 97 -4.33 -0.99 -2.50
N PHE A 98 -3.19 -1.19 -1.87
CA PHE A 98 -2.42 -2.42 -1.93
C PHE A 98 -2.33 -3.06 -0.56
N VAL A 99 -2.38 -4.39 -0.52
CA VAL A 99 -2.13 -5.16 0.70
C VAL A 99 -1.17 -6.30 0.38
N ASN A 100 -0.07 -6.36 1.11
CA ASN A 100 0.85 -7.49 1.08
C ASN A 100 0.41 -8.48 2.17
N LEU A 101 0.01 -9.66 1.75
CA LEU A 101 -0.50 -10.76 2.58
C LEU A 101 0.55 -11.85 2.76
N PRO A 102 0.46 -12.72 3.78
CA PRO A 102 1.36 -13.86 3.93
C PRO A 102 1.34 -14.80 2.73
N LEU A 103 2.45 -15.52 2.50
CA LEU A 103 2.61 -16.47 1.37
C LEU A 103 1.66 -17.68 1.43
N ASN A 104 1.07 -17.97 2.60
CA ASN A 104 0.12 -19.05 2.77
C ASN A 104 -1.32 -18.67 2.36
N ALA A 105 -1.52 -17.56 1.65
CA ALA A 105 -2.81 -17.17 1.10
C ALA A 105 -3.33 -18.20 0.07
N ASP A 106 -4.61 -18.55 0.14
CA ASP A 106 -5.27 -19.37 -0.87
C ASP A 106 -5.64 -18.51 -2.08
N LEU A 107 -4.82 -18.56 -3.13
CA LEU A 107 -4.98 -17.72 -4.34
C LEU A 107 -6.24 -18.01 -5.13
N ARG A 108 -6.96 -19.11 -4.84
CA ARG A 108 -8.24 -19.46 -5.48
C ARG A 108 -9.40 -18.63 -4.91
N LYS A 109 -9.19 -18.00 -3.73
CA LYS A 109 -10.20 -17.21 -3.02
C LYS A 109 -9.69 -15.78 -2.89
N LYS A 110 -10.36 -14.85 -3.55
CA LYS A 110 -10.02 -13.42 -3.41
C LYS A 110 -10.20 -12.99 -1.96
N PRO A 111 -9.24 -12.27 -1.36
CA PRO A 111 -9.40 -11.73 -0.02
C PRO A 111 -10.54 -10.71 0.03
N LEU A 112 -11.38 -10.80 1.06
CA LEU A 112 -12.45 -9.84 1.31
C LEU A 112 -11.90 -8.66 2.12
N ILE A 113 -12.30 -7.45 1.77
CA ILE A 113 -12.03 -6.24 2.53
C ILE A 113 -13.30 -5.75 3.24
N GLN A 114 -13.18 -5.43 4.52
CA GLN A 114 -14.23 -4.84 5.35
C GLN A 114 -13.73 -3.54 6.00
N ILE A 115 -14.65 -2.60 6.24
CA ILE A 115 -14.44 -1.47 7.14
C ILE A 115 -15.50 -1.56 8.24
N ASP A 116 -15.06 -1.66 9.50
CA ASP A 116 -15.94 -1.78 10.66
C ASP A 116 -17.04 -2.84 10.44
N GLU A 117 -16.63 -4.05 10.00
CA GLU A 117 -17.49 -5.20 9.70
C GLU A 117 -18.41 -5.07 8.45
N LYS A 118 -18.39 -3.92 7.76
CA LYS A 118 -19.12 -3.75 6.50
C LYS A 118 -18.27 -4.22 5.33
N ASP A 119 -18.79 -5.16 4.54
CA ASP A 119 -18.15 -5.65 3.31
C ASP A 119 -18.07 -4.56 2.27
N LEU A 120 -16.87 -4.38 1.68
CA LEU A 120 -16.63 -3.45 0.57
C LEU A 120 -16.39 -4.15 -0.76
N GLY A 121 -15.99 -5.42 -0.73
CA GLY A 121 -15.65 -6.19 -1.92
C GLY A 121 -14.39 -7.01 -1.75
N ASN A 122 -13.80 -7.43 -2.86
CA ASN A 122 -12.64 -8.30 -2.86
C ASN A 122 -11.40 -7.59 -3.41
N LEU A 123 -10.22 -8.02 -2.93
CA LEU A 123 -8.93 -7.62 -3.48
C LEU A 123 -8.51 -8.59 -4.59
N ASP A 124 -7.87 -8.07 -5.63
CA ASP A 124 -7.27 -8.89 -6.68
C ASP A 124 -5.81 -9.21 -6.37
N PHE A 125 -5.42 -10.49 -6.50
CA PHE A 125 -4.02 -10.88 -6.41
C PHE A 125 -3.26 -10.40 -7.65
N LEU A 126 -2.12 -9.75 -7.43
CA LEU A 126 -1.20 -9.33 -8.49
C LEU A 126 -0.07 -10.32 -8.69
N HIS A 127 0.68 -10.60 -7.63
CA HIS A 127 1.78 -11.57 -7.62
C HIS A 127 2.15 -11.94 -6.18
N CYS A 128 2.87 -13.06 -6.03
CA CYS A 128 3.47 -13.47 -4.77
C CYS A 128 4.98 -13.65 -4.96
N ASN A 129 5.76 -13.26 -3.96
CA ASN A 129 7.19 -13.54 -3.88
C ASN A 129 7.65 -13.66 -2.41
N ASN A 130 8.85 -14.24 -2.21
CA ASN A 130 9.35 -14.53 -0.86
C ASN A 130 9.66 -13.29 -0.01
N ASN A 131 9.87 -12.13 -0.65
CA ASN A 131 10.29 -10.93 0.08
C ASN A 131 9.13 -10.14 0.68
N ILE A 132 7.98 -10.09 -0.05
CA ILE A 132 6.84 -9.25 0.32
C ILE A 132 5.55 -10.04 0.59
N GLY A 133 5.56 -11.37 0.37
CA GLY A 133 4.34 -12.17 0.41
C GLY A 133 3.51 -12.07 -0.87
N CYS A 134 2.19 -12.14 -0.74
CA CYS A 134 1.24 -12.04 -1.84
C CYS A 134 0.66 -10.62 -1.92
N LYS A 135 1.04 -9.87 -2.94
CA LYS A 135 0.54 -8.51 -3.18
C LYS A 135 -0.84 -8.57 -3.80
N THR A 136 -1.76 -7.80 -3.22
CA THR A 136 -3.12 -7.60 -3.72
C THR A 136 -3.39 -6.14 -3.99
N SER A 137 -4.44 -5.83 -4.75
CA SER A 137 -4.86 -4.45 -5.01
C SER A 137 -6.36 -4.29 -5.18
N ALA A 138 -6.81 -3.06 -4.95
CA ALA A 138 -8.13 -2.56 -5.35
C ALA A 138 -8.05 -1.08 -5.70
N VAL A 139 -8.85 -0.66 -6.68
CA VAL A 139 -9.15 0.75 -6.90
C VAL A 139 -10.17 1.17 -5.84
N ILE A 140 -9.93 2.29 -5.17
CA ILE A 140 -10.85 2.82 -4.17
C ILE A 140 -11.43 4.15 -4.65
N ASN A 141 -12.75 4.28 -4.57
CA ASN A 141 -13.46 5.49 -4.95
C ASN A 141 -13.64 6.44 -3.75
N ASP A 142 -14.18 7.63 -4.01
CA ASP A 142 -14.37 8.66 -2.98
C ASP A 142 -15.30 8.19 -1.84
N GLU A 143 -16.29 7.33 -2.14
CA GLU A 143 -17.17 6.77 -1.12
C GLU A 143 -16.38 5.89 -0.14
N VAL A 144 -15.53 5.00 -0.66
CA VAL A 144 -14.64 4.16 0.15
C VAL A 144 -13.63 5.00 0.94
N ILE A 145 -13.05 6.04 0.31
CA ILE A 145 -12.16 6.98 1.03
C ILE A 145 -12.89 7.64 2.21
N ASN A 146 -14.13 8.07 2.02
CA ASN A 146 -14.93 8.64 3.10
C ASN A 146 -15.23 7.65 4.22
N LEU A 147 -15.44 6.36 3.90
CA LEU A 147 -15.57 5.31 4.90
C LEU A 147 -14.26 5.08 5.65
N LEU A 148 -13.12 5.05 4.96
CA LEU A 148 -11.79 4.93 5.56
C LEU A 148 -11.47 6.10 6.50
N LYS A 149 -11.85 7.32 6.14
CA LYS A 149 -11.65 8.51 6.99
C LYS A 149 -12.47 8.50 8.27
N LYS A 150 -13.64 7.86 8.27
CA LYS A 150 -14.58 7.81 9.40
C LYS A 150 -14.50 6.52 10.21
N GLY A 151 -14.00 5.44 9.60
CA GLY A 151 -13.93 4.12 10.18
C GLY A 151 -12.86 3.99 11.27
N LYS A 152 -12.90 2.86 11.96
CA LYS A 152 -11.94 2.50 13.02
C LYS A 152 -10.90 1.51 12.53
N ASN A 153 -11.32 0.50 11.75
CA ASN A 153 -10.46 -0.58 11.28
C ASN A 153 -10.78 -0.98 9.85
N ILE A 154 -9.72 -1.33 9.10
CA ILE A 154 -9.83 -2.16 7.91
C ILE A 154 -9.55 -3.59 8.35
N THR A 155 -10.39 -4.54 7.96
CA THR A 155 -10.17 -5.98 8.15
C THR A 155 -10.02 -6.64 6.80
N ILE A 156 -8.93 -7.36 6.59
CA ILE A 156 -8.72 -8.23 5.43
C ILE A 156 -8.96 -9.67 5.87
N ILE A 157 -9.86 -10.35 5.16
CA ILE A 157 -10.19 -11.76 5.41
C ILE A 157 -9.67 -12.57 4.24
N MET A 158 -8.65 -13.40 4.47
CA MET A 158 -8.05 -14.25 3.46
C MET A 158 -8.21 -15.72 3.78
N GLY A 159 -8.42 -16.56 2.78
CA GLY A 159 -8.34 -18.01 2.91
C GLY A 159 -6.87 -18.45 3.14
N VAL A 160 -6.67 -19.45 3.98
CA VAL A 160 -5.36 -20.07 4.19
C VAL A 160 -5.25 -21.32 3.31
N PHE A 161 -4.19 -21.40 2.47
CA PHE A 161 -3.97 -22.54 1.58
C PHE A 161 -3.84 -23.85 2.38
N GLY A 162 -4.50 -24.88 1.91
CA GLY A 162 -4.50 -26.19 2.58
C GLY A 162 -5.34 -26.25 3.86
N SER A 163 -6.11 -25.21 4.17
CA SER A 163 -6.99 -25.15 5.34
C SER A 163 -8.40 -24.68 4.93
N ASN A 164 -9.40 -25.02 5.75
CA ASN A 164 -10.75 -24.46 5.64
C ASN A 164 -10.93 -23.19 6.50
N GLN A 165 -9.85 -22.70 7.12
CA GLN A 165 -9.88 -21.52 7.97
C GLN A 165 -9.59 -20.25 7.16
N ASN A 166 -10.14 -19.14 7.66
CA ASN A 166 -9.80 -17.81 7.19
C ASN A 166 -8.94 -17.10 8.23
N LEU A 167 -7.96 -16.34 7.75
CA LEU A 167 -7.16 -15.44 8.57
C LEU A 167 -7.78 -14.03 8.46
N LYS A 168 -8.05 -13.41 9.62
CA LYS A 168 -8.45 -12.01 9.72
C LYS A 168 -7.26 -11.17 10.11
N ILE A 169 -7.01 -10.11 9.35
CA ILE A 169 -5.89 -9.17 9.57
C ILE A 169 -6.48 -7.78 9.69
N ASP A 170 -6.33 -7.17 10.86
CA ASP A 170 -6.88 -5.86 11.15
C ASP A 170 -5.81 -4.77 11.04
N PHE A 171 -6.16 -3.67 10.41
CA PHE A 171 -5.35 -2.46 10.32
C PHE A 171 -6.15 -1.30 10.92
N PRO A 172 -5.71 -0.70 12.04
CA PRO A 172 -6.39 0.45 12.61
C PRO A 172 -6.34 1.64 11.66
N LEU A 173 -7.44 2.39 11.55
CA LEU A 173 -7.54 3.59 10.71
C LEU A 173 -7.06 4.87 11.41
N LYS A 174 -6.46 4.75 12.59
CA LYS A 174 -5.86 5.87 13.29
C LYS A 174 -4.83 6.58 12.41
N GLY A 175 -4.97 7.89 12.24
CA GLY A 175 -4.07 8.72 11.45
C GLY A 175 -4.32 8.69 9.93
N PHE A 176 -5.23 7.84 9.44
CA PHE A 176 -5.53 7.69 8.02
C PHE A 176 -5.91 9.02 7.36
N SER A 177 -6.90 9.74 7.92
CA SER A 177 -7.39 11.00 7.32
C SER A 177 -6.27 12.01 7.12
N LYS A 178 -5.46 12.24 8.18
CA LYS A 178 -4.32 13.18 8.10
C LYS A 178 -3.28 12.74 7.07
N ALA A 179 -2.94 11.44 7.05
CA ALA A 179 -1.95 10.93 6.11
C ALA A 179 -2.46 11.01 4.66
N TYR A 180 -3.75 10.68 4.44
CA TYR A 180 -4.35 10.73 3.11
C TYR A 180 -4.46 12.16 2.58
N ASP A 181 -4.83 13.13 3.42
CA ASP A 181 -4.95 14.54 3.02
C ASP A 181 -3.59 15.16 2.64
N ASN A 182 -2.48 14.59 3.12
CA ASN A 182 -1.13 14.98 2.70
C ASN A 182 -0.68 14.30 1.39
N LEU A 183 -1.33 13.19 0.99
CA LEU A 183 -0.94 12.42 -0.20
C LEU A 183 -1.48 13.02 -1.51
N ILE A 184 -2.57 13.82 -1.43
CA ILE A 184 -3.29 14.42 -2.57
C ILE A 184 -2.91 15.87 -2.84
#